data_7dcdf2b2afcac207fa441756e16c1ed9
#
_entry.id   7dcdf2b2afcac207fa441756e16c1ed9
#
_cell.length_a   1.000
_cell.length_b   1.000
_cell.length_c   1.000
_cell.angle_alpha   90.00
_cell.angle_beta   90.00
_cell.angle_gamma   90.00
#
_symmetry.space_group_name_H-M   'P 1'
#
loop_
_entity.id
_entity.type
_entity.pdbx_description
1 polymer ?
#
loop_
_entity_poly.entity_id
_entity_poly.type
_entity_poly.pdbx_seq_one_letter_code
_entity_poly.pdbx_strand_id
1 'polypeptide(L)'
;MKNFTLISNNKSLCDKVISREFINGSALDVLIHVRSLIHLGSILLTHPLCGNLRPNHQPFRSVIINRKNGLVDLESLTLIENAVHVYESCKLINIHELDELKRVDYAFIDYELMRESLEQYNLISRESSLKPAPLLLI
;
A
#
# COMPACT_ATOMS: atom_id res chain seq x y z
N MET A 1 1.86 9.30 19.96
CA MET A 1 2.87 8.28 19.65
C MET A 1 2.73 7.87 18.19
N LYS A 2 3.86 7.76 17.50
CA LYS A 2 3.86 7.45 16.06
C LYS A 2 4.00 5.94 15.87
N ASN A 3 3.02 5.36 15.19
CA ASN A 3 3.04 3.93 14.88
C ASN A 3 2.73 3.79 13.38
N PHE A 4 3.72 4.15 12.56
CA PHE A 4 3.58 4.13 11.11
C PHE A 4 3.66 2.68 10.64
N THR A 5 2.67 2.27 9.86
CA THR A 5 2.55 0.89 9.40
C THR A 5 2.11 0.86 7.94
N LEU A 6 2.73 -0.01 7.16
CA LEU A 6 2.30 -0.29 5.79
C LEU A 6 1.24 -1.38 5.83
N ILE A 7 0.12 -1.14 5.14
CA ILE A 7 -0.91 -2.15 4.90
C ILE A 7 -0.88 -2.45 3.42
N SER A 8 -0.65 -3.71 3.05
CA SER A 8 -0.42 -4.04 1.65
C SER A 8 -0.71 -5.51 1.35
N ASN A 9 -1.10 -5.80 0.12
CA ASN A 9 -1.18 -7.16 -0.39
C ASN A 9 0.03 -7.52 -1.25
N ASN A 10 1.06 -6.68 -1.27
CA ASN A 10 2.29 -6.90 -2.03
C ASN A 10 3.33 -7.53 -1.11
N LYS A 11 3.45 -8.86 -1.19
CA LYS A 11 4.32 -9.63 -0.30
C LYS A 11 5.77 -9.20 -0.40
N SER A 12 6.26 -8.99 -1.63
CA SER A 12 7.66 -8.61 -1.83
C SER A 12 7.97 -7.24 -1.24
N LEU A 13 7.00 -6.32 -1.27
CA LEU A 13 7.16 -5.02 -0.62
C LEU A 13 7.13 -5.17 0.90
N CYS A 14 6.18 -5.93 1.42
CA CYS A 14 6.06 -6.15 2.86
C CYS A 14 7.36 -6.69 3.44
N ASP A 15 8.04 -7.57 2.73
CA ASP A 15 9.30 -8.17 3.21
C ASP A 15 10.42 -7.16 3.38
N LYS A 16 10.31 -5.98 2.77
CA LYS A 16 11.31 -4.92 2.86
C LYS A 16 10.97 -3.86 3.90
N VAL A 17 9.78 -3.92 4.48
CA VAL A 17 9.26 -2.86 5.35
C VAL A 17 9.32 -3.30 6.81
N ILE A 18 9.80 -2.39 7.67
CA ILE A 18 10.02 -2.69 9.09
C ILE A 18 8.72 -2.93 9.82
N SER A 19 7.71 -2.09 9.59
CA SER A 19 6.40 -2.22 10.23
C SER A 19 5.34 -2.36 9.15
N ARG A 20 4.76 -3.55 9.07
CA ARG A 20 3.81 -3.86 7.99
C ARG A 20 2.77 -4.86 8.46
N GLU A 21 1.66 -4.84 7.75
CA GLU A 21 0.63 -5.86 7.86
C GLU A 21 0.29 -6.33 6.46
N PHE A 22 0.58 -7.59 6.16
CA PHE A 22 0.31 -8.18 4.86
C PHE A 22 -1.13 -8.67 4.80
N ILE A 23 -1.84 -8.29 3.76
CA ILE A 23 -3.22 -8.72 3.50
C ILE A 23 -3.18 -9.74 2.37
N ASN A 24 -3.53 -10.97 2.66
CA ASN A 24 -3.60 -12.01 1.66
C ASN A 24 -4.94 -11.92 0.93
N GLY A 25 -5.01 -11.03 -0.05
CA GLY A 25 -6.25 -10.78 -0.75
C GLY A 25 -6.07 -9.78 -1.88
N SER A 26 -7.18 -9.22 -2.33
CA SER A 26 -7.20 -8.25 -3.41
C SER A 26 -6.85 -6.85 -2.93
N ALA A 27 -6.67 -5.94 -3.91
CA ALA A 27 -6.49 -4.52 -3.59
C ALA A 27 -7.70 -3.98 -2.80
N LEU A 28 -8.90 -4.41 -3.14
CA LEU A 28 -10.10 -4.00 -2.40
C LEU A 28 -10.04 -4.50 -0.96
N ASP A 29 -9.56 -5.72 -0.74
CA ASP A 29 -9.42 -6.27 0.62
C ASP A 29 -8.48 -5.40 1.47
N VAL A 30 -7.40 -4.88 0.87
CA VAL A 30 -6.50 -3.96 1.55
C VAL A 30 -7.26 -2.71 1.99
N LEU A 31 -8.03 -2.11 1.08
CA LEU A 31 -8.76 -0.88 1.38
C LEU A 31 -9.84 -1.10 2.44
N ILE A 32 -10.52 -2.23 2.42
CA ILE A 32 -11.52 -2.58 3.42
C ILE A 32 -10.88 -2.75 4.79
N HIS A 33 -9.71 -3.38 4.84
CA HIS A 33 -8.98 -3.52 6.09
C HIS A 33 -8.53 -2.17 6.65
N VAL A 34 -8.01 -1.30 5.78
CA VAL A 34 -7.64 0.06 6.16
C VAL A 34 -8.85 0.82 6.70
N ARG A 35 -10.00 0.69 6.04
CA ARG A 35 -11.25 1.31 6.52
C ARG A 35 -11.57 0.88 7.94
N SER A 36 -11.44 -0.39 8.25
CA SER A 36 -11.68 -0.90 9.61
C SER A 36 -10.75 -0.26 10.62
N LEU A 37 -9.47 -0.09 10.25
CA LEU A 37 -8.49 0.56 11.14
C LEU A 37 -8.80 2.04 11.33
N ILE A 38 -9.28 2.72 10.28
CA ILE A 38 -9.68 4.13 10.39
C ILE A 38 -10.89 4.27 11.32
N HIS A 39 -11.83 3.33 11.28
CA HIS A 39 -12.97 3.33 12.21
C HIS A 39 -12.52 3.20 13.67
N LEU A 40 -11.36 2.61 13.91
CA LEU A 40 -10.79 2.49 15.25
C LEU A 40 -9.93 3.68 15.65
N GLY A 41 -9.67 4.60 14.73
CA GLY A 41 -8.93 5.82 15.02
C GLY A 41 -7.62 6.00 14.27
N SER A 42 -7.21 5.03 13.44
CA SER A 42 -6.01 5.17 12.62
C SER A 42 -6.18 6.29 11.58
N ILE A 43 -5.07 6.90 11.19
CA ILE A 43 -5.05 8.04 10.28
C ILE A 43 -4.28 7.68 9.02
N LEU A 44 -4.83 8.02 7.85
CA LEU A 44 -4.15 7.83 6.57
C LEU A 44 -2.95 8.79 6.46
N LEU A 45 -1.83 8.26 6.02
CA LEU A 45 -0.63 9.05 5.74
C LEU A 45 -0.36 9.16 4.25
N THR A 46 -0.83 8.20 3.45
CA THR A 46 -0.75 8.26 1.99
C THR A 46 -2.15 8.17 1.42
N HIS A 47 -2.32 8.72 0.22
CA HIS A 47 -3.63 8.64 -0.45
C HIS A 47 -3.92 7.17 -0.81
N PRO A 48 -5.11 6.66 -0.51
CA PRO A 48 -5.41 5.24 -0.77
C PRO A 48 -5.47 4.87 -2.25
N LEU A 49 -5.57 5.86 -3.14
CA LEU A 49 -5.52 5.66 -4.59
C LEU A 49 -4.22 6.22 -5.18
N CYS A 50 -3.14 6.19 -4.42
CA CYS A 50 -1.85 6.71 -4.85
C CYS A 50 -1.45 6.14 -6.22
N GLY A 51 -0.99 7.02 -7.10
CA GLY A 51 -0.64 6.67 -8.47
C GLY A 51 -1.82 6.86 -9.42
N ASN A 52 -1.52 6.94 -10.72
CA ASN A 52 -2.52 7.16 -11.76
C ASN A 52 -3.04 5.87 -12.38
N LEU A 53 -2.77 4.74 -11.75
CA LEU A 53 -3.20 3.45 -12.27
C LEU A 53 -4.64 3.16 -11.87
N ARG A 54 -5.43 2.73 -12.85
CA ARG A 54 -6.82 2.37 -12.61
C ARG A 54 -6.89 1.07 -11.80
N PRO A 55 -7.96 0.86 -11.03
CA PRO A 55 -8.12 -0.36 -10.23
C PRO A 55 -8.02 -1.65 -11.05
N ASN A 56 -8.46 -1.64 -12.30
CA ASN A 56 -8.39 -2.81 -13.16
C ASN A 56 -7.03 -2.99 -13.84
N HIS A 57 -6.06 -2.12 -13.54
CA HIS A 57 -4.71 -2.22 -14.09
C HIS A 57 -3.65 -2.43 -13.03
N GLN A 58 -4.02 -2.48 -11.75
CA GLN A 58 -3.06 -2.66 -10.66
C GLN A 58 -3.63 -3.60 -9.60
N PRO A 59 -3.11 -4.83 -9.51
CA PRO A 59 -3.61 -5.82 -8.54
C PRO A 59 -3.13 -5.57 -7.12
N PHE A 60 -2.05 -4.78 -6.94
CA PHE A 60 -1.50 -4.49 -5.62
C PHE A 60 -1.91 -3.10 -5.15
N ARG A 61 -2.15 -2.99 -3.86
CA ARG A 61 -2.44 -1.69 -3.24
C ARG A 61 -1.71 -1.62 -1.91
N SER A 62 -1.04 -0.49 -1.68
CA SER A 62 -0.26 -0.26 -0.48
C SER A 62 -0.62 1.08 0.10
N VAL A 63 -0.84 1.12 1.41
CA VAL A 63 -1.27 2.33 2.12
C VAL A 63 -0.48 2.41 3.42
N ILE A 64 0.02 3.61 3.74
CA ILE A 64 0.69 3.85 5.01
C ILE A 64 -0.29 4.56 5.94
N ILE A 65 -0.40 4.08 7.16
CA ILE A 65 -1.25 4.66 8.19
C ILE A 65 -0.43 4.96 9.45
N ASN A 66 -0.92 5.89 10.25
CA ASN A 66 -0.50 6.03 11.64
C ASN A 66 -1.51 5.25 12.46
N ARG A 67 -1.07 4.10 12.98
CA ARG A 67 -1.94 3.17 13.68
C ARG A 67 -2.18 3.67 15.09
N LYS A 68 -3.43 3.94 15.41
CA LYS A 68 -3.81 4.43 16.73
C LYS A 68 -5.28 4.11 17.01
N ASN A 69 -5.66 4.20 18.27
CA ASN A 69 -7.04 4.07 18.70
C ASN A 69 -7.54 5.42 19.17
N GLY A 70 -8.80 5.71 18.93
CA GLY A 70 -9.39 6.96 19.37
C GLY A 70 -10.51 7.41 18.46
N LEU A 71 -10.69 8.74 18.42
CA LEU A 71 -11.71 9.36 17.59
C LEU A 71 -11.41 9.17 16.12
N VAL A 72 -12.44 8.98 15.32
CA VAL A 72 -12.30 8.82 13.88
C VAL A 72 -11.85 10.13 13.25
N ASP A 73 -10.82 10.06 12.42
CA ASP A 73 -10.36 11.19 11.61
C ASP A 73 -11.23 11.28 10.36
N LEU A 74 -12.03 12.35 10.27
CA LEU A 74 -13.02 12.49 9.20
C LEU A 74 -12.40 12.58 7.81
N GLU A 75 -11.25 13.21 7.68
CA GLU A 75 -10.57 13.29 6.39
C GLU A 75 -10.15 11.91 5.91
N SER A 76 -9.55 11.11 6.80
CA SER A 76 -9.16 9.73 6.48
C SER A 76 -10.38 8.89 6.10
N LEU A 77 -11.48 9.04 6.85
CA LEU A 77 -12.70 8.30 6.57
C LEU A 77 -13.26 8.63 5.19
N THR A 78 -13.31 9.92 4.85
CA THR A 78 -13.82 10.37 3.55
C THR A 78 -12.97 9.79 2.42
N LEU A 79 -11.64 9.85 2.55
CA LEU A 79 -10.74 9.35 1.51
C LEU A 79 -10.86 7.83 1.34
N ILE A 80 -10.95 7.09 2.43
CA ILE A 80 -11.00 5.62 2.32
C ILE A 80 -12.34 5.14 1.80
N GLU A 81 -13.45 5.77 2.21
CA GLU A 81 -14.76 5.40 1.69
C GLU A 81 -14.86 5.65 0.20
N ASN A 82 -14.29 6.76 -0.26
CA ASN A 82 -14.25 7.08 -1.67
C ASN A 82 -13.44 6.05 -2.46
N ALA A 83 -12.29 5.66 -1.92
CA ALA A 83 -11.42 4.67 -2.55
C ALA A 83 -12.10 3.30 -2.64
N VAL A 84 -12.76 2.87 -1.57
CA VAL A 84 -13.50 1.61 -1.55
C VAL A 84 -14.59 1.64 -2.62
N HIS A 85 -15.33 2.76 -2.69
CA HIS A 85 -16.39 2.90 -3.68
C HIS A 85 -15.87 2.78 -5.12
N VAL A 86 -14.73 3.41 -5.42
CA VAL A 86 -14.10 3.32 -6.74
C VAL A 86 -13.77 1.86 -7.07
N TYR A 87 -13.18 1.13 -6.12
CA TYR A 87 -12.79 -0.26 -6.35
C TYR A 87 -13.99 -1.19 -6.47
N GLU A 88 -15.06 -0.93 -5.72
CA GLU A 88 -16.27 -1.74 -5.82
C GLU A 88 -16.96 -1.61 -7.18
N SER A 89 -16.75 -0.48 -7.86
CA SER A 89 -17.34 -0.22 -9.16
C SER A 89 -16.54 -0.78 -10.31
N CYS A 90 -15.36 -1.37 -10.06
CA CYS A 90 -14.44 -1.81 -11.10
C CYS A 90 -14.23 -3.32 -11.05
N LYS A 91 -13.93 -3.89 -12.22
CA LYS A 91 -13.50 -5.27 -12.29
C LYS A 91 -12.05 -5.34 -11.84
N LEU A 92 -11.78 -6.14 -10.82
CA LEU A 92 -10.44 -6.25 -10.25
C LEU A 92 -9.64 -7.35 -10.93
N ILE A 93 -8.31 -7.16 -10.96
CA ILE A 93 -7.40 -8.20 -11.44
C ILE A 93 -7.24 -9.25 -10.36
N ASN A 94 -7.37 -10.53 -10.73
CA ASN A 94 -7.06 -11.62 -9.82
C ASN A 94 -5.56 -11.90 -9.90
N ILE A 95 -4.85 -11.66 -8.80
CA ILE A 95 -3.40 -11.84 -8.73
C ILE A 95 -2.99 -13.26 -9.13
N HIS A 96 -3.80 -14.25 -8.75
CA HIS A 96 -3.49 -15.66 -9.01
C HIS A 96 -3.63 -16.05 -10.49
N GLU A 97 -4.30 -15.23 -11.30
CA GLU A 97 -4.45 -15.45 -12.73
C GLU A 97 -3.34 -14.79 -13.55
N LEU A 98 -2.49 -13.99 -12.90
CA LEU A 98 -1.37 -13.33 -13.58
C LEU A 98 -0.20 -14.29 -13.72
N ASP A 99 0.51 -14.19 -14.85
CA ASP A 99 1.77 -14.90 -14.98
C ASP A 99 2.84 -14.25 -14.08
N GLU A 100 3.93 -14.98 -13.87
CA GLU A 100 5.01 -14.57 -12.98
C GLU A 100 5.59 -13.21 -13.36
N LEU A 101 5.86 -13.00 -14.64
CA LEU A 101 6.49 -11.77 -15.11
C LEU A 101 5.61 -10.55 -14.86
N LYS A 102 4.32 -10.67 -15.15
CA LYS A 102 3.38 -9.57 -14.92
C LYS A 102 3.23 -9.28 -13.44
N ARG A 103 3.18 -10.33 -12.61
CA ARG A 103 3.09 -10.16 -11.16
C ARG A 103 4.28 -9.39 -10.62
N VAL A 104 5.49 -9.76 -11.06
CA VAL A 104 6.72 -9.09 -10.64
C VAL A 104 6.71 -7.63 -11.08
N ASP A 105 6.28 -7.35 -12.31
CA ASP A 105 6.24 -5.99 -12.82
C ASP A 105 5.25 -5.11 -12.03
N TYR A 106 4.06 -5.62 -11.77
CA TYR A 106 3.07 -4.86 -10.98
C TYR A 106 3.55 -4.65 -9.55
N ALA A 107 4.20 -5.65 -8.96
CA ALA A 107 4.74 -5.52 -7.61
C ALA A 107 5.85 -4.45 -7.57
N PHE A 108 6.68 -4.39 -8.60
CA PHE A 108 7.73 -3.38 -8.69
C PHE A 108 7.15 -1.98 -8.85
N ILE A 109 6.13 -1.82 -9.68
CA ILE A 109 5.46 -0.53 -9.86
C ILE A 109 4.88 -0.04 -8.53
N ASP A 110 4.23 -0.92 -7.80
CA ASP A 110 3.67 -0.59 -6.48
C ASP A 110 4.77 -0.14 -5.52
N TYR A 111 5.90 -0.83 -5.51
CA TYR A 111 7.05 -0.44 -4.70
C TYR A 111 7.55 0.96 -5.08
N GLU A 112 7.72 1.22 -6.38
CA GLU A 112 8.21 2.52 -6.84
C GLU A 112 7.26 3.65 -6.46
N LEU A 113 5.95 3.42 -6.52
CA LEU A 113 4.96 4.42 -6.13
C LEU A 113 5.04 4.72 -4.63
N MET A 114 5.42 3.75 -3.81
CA MET A 114 5.44 3.90 -2.36
C MET A 114 6.81 4.27 -1.79
N ARG A 115 7.87 4.12 -2.56
CA ARG A 115 9.25 4.24 -2.07
C ARG A 115 9.52 5.54 -1.33
N GLU A 116 9.15 6.66 -1.94
CA GLU A 116 9.41 7.98 -1.34
C GLU A 116 8.70 8.13 0.01
N SER A 117 7.44 7.72 0.08
CA SER A 117 6.68 7.78 1.33
C SER A 117 7.25 6.82 2.37
N LEU A 118 7.67 5.63 1.95
CA LEU A 118 8.28 4.67 2.87
C LEU A 118 9.57 5.22 3.49
N GLU A 119 10.36 5.93 2.69
CA GLU A 119 11.57 6.60 3.19
C GLU A 119 11.21 7.74 4.12
N GLN A 120 10.21 8.53 3.76
CA GLN A 120 9.76 9.66 4.56
C GLN A 120 9.33 9.25 5.97
N TYR A 121 8.66 8.10 6.07
CA TYR A 121 8.16 7.61 7.36
C TYR A 121 9.11 6.60 8.01
N ASN A 122 10.32 6.46 7.47
CA ASN A 122 11.37 5.58 8.02
C ASN A 122 10.92 4.11 8.12
N LEU A 123 10.14 3.67 7.13
CA LEU A 123 9.65 2.29 7.08
C LEU A 123 10.55 1.35 6.31
N ILE A 124 11.45 1.90 5.49
CA ILE A 124 12.49 1.10 4.82
C ILE A 124 13.87 1.64 5.18
N SER A 125 14.85 0.76 5.12
CA SER A 125 16.24 1.14 5.35
C SER A 125 16.76 1.93 4.14
N ARG A 126 17.46 3.03 4.41
CA ARG A 126 18.13 3.80 3.34
C ARG A 126 19.14 2.96 2.59
N GLU A 127 19.81 2.06 3.28
CA GLU A 127 20.76 1.15 2.66
C GLU A 127 20.07 0.27 1.62
N SER A 128 18.88 -0.23 1.93
CA SER A 128 18.11 -1.05 1.01
C SER A 128 17.71 -0.28 -0.23
N SER A 129 17.38 1.01 -0.08
CA SER A 129 16.98 1.83 -1.21
C SER A 129 18.16 2.27 -2.08
N LEU A 130 19.37 2.30 -1.52
CA LEU A 130 20.57 2.75 -2.26
C LEU A 130 21.33 1.61 -2.94
N LYS A 131 21.26 0.42 -2.39
CA LYS A 131 22.00 -0.72 -2.90
C LYS A 131 21.83 -1.02 -4.39
N PRO A 132 20.62 -0.99 -4.94
CA PRO A 132 20.45 -1.33 -6.34
C PRO A 132 21.21 -0.41 -7.29
N ALA A 133 21.30 0.88 -6.96
CA ALA A 133 21.94 1.84 -7.85
C ALA A 133 23.41 1.51 -8.11
N PRO A 134 24.25 1.25 -7.09
CA PRO A 134 25.64 0.88 -7.34
C PRO A 134 25.79 -0.40 -8.13
N LEU A 135 24.92 -1.37 -7.89
CA LEU A 135 24.97 -2.64 -8.58
C LEU A 135 24.66 -2.53 -10.06
N LEU A 136 23.77 -1.63 -10.39
CA LEU A 136 23.37 -1.42 -11.78
C LEU A 136 24.40 -0.71 -12.61
N LEU A 137 25.36 -0.07 -11.99
CA LEU A 137 26.42 0.66 -12.68
C LEU A 137 27.55 -0.25 -13.14
N ILE A 138 27.56 -1.44 -12.67
CA ILE A 138 28.56 -2.42 -13.07
C ILE A 138 28.10 -3.12 -14.34
#